data_aed89f950a512e93456fc7206e2117dc
#
_entry.id   aed89f950a512e93456fc7206e2117dc
#
_cell.length_a   1.000
_cell.length_b   1.000
_cell.length_c   1.000
_cell.angle_alpha   90.00
_cell.angle_beta   90.00
_cell.angle_gamma   90.00
#
_symmetry.space_group_name_H-M   'P 1'
#
loop_
_entity.id
_entity.type
_entity.pdbx_description
1 polymer ?
#
loop_
_entity_poly.entity_id
_entity_poly.type
_entity_poly.pdbx_seq_one_letter_code
_entity_poly.pdbx_strand_id
1 'polypeptide(L)'
;MKINYILFLLTAAFCYPSITVAKIIEAGSPDKKNVITIETDNQVSYSLSRNGTKILDTCPLSLTVGNDTWGTDKCRKVTRKSVSEKVEFIVPRKYKETVDNYNQVELIYKDYKIEFRVYNDGVAYRFVSTANNKQPVKKESVSFRFGQDHTSYTLLTDQLQNWFEQDYTVKPINALPKDSFSVAPVMVEV
;
A
#
# COMPACT_ATOMS: atom_id res chain seq x y z
N MET A 1 46.93 -22.98 57.77
CA MET A 1 46.88 -22.82 56.28
C MET A 1 45.42 -22.72 55.91
N LYS A 2 44.90 -21.48 55.66
CA LYS A 2 43.48 -21.27 55.27
C LYS A 2 43.43 -21.11 53.78
N ILE A 3 42.71 -22.04 53.12
CA ILE A 3 42.49 -22.01 51.65
C ILE A 3 41.20 -21.23 51.42
N ASN A 4 41.37 -20.05 50.76
CA ASN A 4 40.22 -19.25 50.33
C ASN A 4 39.78 -19.74 48.93
N TYR A 5 38.57 -20.27 48.85
CA TYR A 5 37.91 -20.55 47.59
C TYR A 5 37.26 -19.29 47.05
N ILE A 6 37.78 -18.73 45.93
CA ILE A 6 37.17 -17.66 45.19
C ILE A 6 36.20 -18.32 44.20
N LEU A 7 34.90 -18.15 44.48
CA LEU A 7 33.81 -18.62 43.59
C LEU A 7 33.64 -17.62 42.44
N PHE A 8 34.09 -17.97 41.24
CA PHE A 8 33.85 -17.17 40.05
C PHE A 8 32.41 -17.49 39.54
N LEU A 9 31.50 -16.51 39.74
CA LEU A 9 30.18 -16.56 39.17
C LEU A 9 30.25 -16.10 37.71
N LEU A 10 30.18 -17.05 36.77
CA LEU A 10 30.11 -16.80 35.33
C LEU A 10 28.67 -16.43 35.00
N THR A 11 28.35 -15.12 34.89
CA THR A 11 27.05 -14.66 34.40
C THR A 11 27.03 -14.77 32.87
N ALA A 12 26.44 -15.85 32.34
CA ALA A 12 26.15 -15.97 30.92
C ALA A 12 25.02 -14.98 30.58
N ALA A 13 25.36 -13.88 29.91
CA ALA A 13 24.38 -12.98 29.33
C ALA A 13 23.68 -13.69 28.16
N PHE A 14 22.50 -14.22 28.39
CA PHE A 14 21.64 -14.73 27.33
C PHE A 14 21.15 -13.55 26.51
N CYS A 15 21.79 -13.32 25.35
CA CYS A 15 21.31 -12.39 24.35
C CYS A 15 20.10 -13.07 23.64
N TYR A 16 18.89 -12.77 24.09
CA TYR A 16 17.71 -13.20 23.38
C TYR A 16 17.59 -12.37 22.09
N PRO A 17 17.59 -13.01 20.90
CA PRO A 17 17.30 -12.28 19.67
C PRO A 17 15.85 -11.76 19.80
N SER A 18 15.71 -10.43 19.79
CA SER A 18 14.40 -9.81 19.69
C SER A 18 13.82 -10.17 18.32
N ILE A 19 12.93 -11.14 18.26
CA ILE A 19 12.15 -11.43 17.06
C ILE A 19 11.22 -10.23 16.86
N THR A 20 11.58 -9.34 15.97
CA THR A 20 10.69 -8.28 15.53
C THR A 20 9.62 -8.92 14.66
N VAL A 21 8.47 -9.20 15.22
CA VAL A 21 7.31 -9.66 14.45
C VAL A 21 6.84 -8.49 13.60
N ALA A 22 6.89 -8.64 12.29
CA ALA A 22 6.33 -7.68 11.35
C ALA A 22 4.87 -7.38 11.76
N LYS A 23 4.53 -6.09 11.86
CA LYS A 23 3.18 -5.70 12.25
C LYS A 23 2.25 -5.84 11.05
N ILE A 24 1.50 -6.93 11.03
CA ILE A 24 0.50 -7.23 10.02
C ILE A 24 -0.83 -6.60 10.45
N ILE A 25 -1.47 -5.89 9.54
CA ILE A 25 -2.73 -5.18 9.73
C ILE A 25 -3.69 -5.60 8.61
N GLU A 26 -4.80 -6.21 8.96
CA GLU A 26 -5.83 -6.56 7.99
C GLU A 26 -7.01 -5.60 8.06
N ALA A 27 -7.61 -5.30 6.91
CA ALA A 27 -8.85 -4.57 6.79
C ALA A 27 -9.70 -5.14 5.66
N GLY A 28 -10.98 -5.40 5.95
CA GLY A 28 -11.96 -5.88 4.98
C GLY A 28 -12.88 -4.76 4.51
N SER A 29 -13.46 -4.92 3.31
CA SER A 29 -14.59 -4.10 2.86
C SER A 29 -15.83 -4.29 3.75
N PRO A 30 -16.81 -3.38 3.70
CA PRO A 30 -18.06 -3.55 4.45
C PRO A 30 -18.75 -4.90 4.20
N ASP A 31 -18.73 -5.41 2.97
CA ASP A 31 -19.25 -6.74 2.60
C ASP A 31 -18.27 -7.90 2.83
N LYS A 32 -17.04 -7.60 3.35
CA LYS A 32 -15.96 -8.54 3.68
C LYS A 32 -15.39 -9.32 2.49
N LYS A 33 -15.72 -8.97 1.25
CA LYS A 33 -15.21 -9.66 0.06
C LYS A 33 -13.80 -9.25 -0.29
N ASN A 34 -13.48 -7.94 -0.22
CA ASN A 34 -12.13 -7.44 -0.40
C ASN A 34 -11.43 -7.37 0.96
N VAL A 35 -10.24 -7.94 1.03
CA VAL A 35 -9.39 -7.89 2.22
C VAL A 35 -8.01 -7.42 1.80
N ILE A 36 -7.56 -6.32 2.42
CA ILE A 36 -6.19 -5.83 2.31
C ILE A 36 -5.39 -6.25 3.54
N THR A 37 -4.20 -6.78 3.31
CA THR A 37 -3.21 -7.06 4.35
C THR A 37 -2.06 -6.09 4.17
N ILE A 38 -1.76 -5.31 5.20
CA ILE A 38 -0.74 -4.26 5.19
C ILE A 38 0.39 -4.69 6.14
N GLU A 39 1.62 -4.62 5.67
CA GLU A 39 2.83 -4.86 6.44
C GLU A 39 3.58 -3.54 6.64
N THR A 40 4.12 -3.32 7.85
CA THR A 40 4.75 -2.04 8.23
C THR A 40 6.13 -2.21 8.87
N ASP A 41 6.85 -3.27 8.53
CA ASP A 41 8.15 -3.54 9.15
C ASP A 41 9.24 -2.59 8.63
N ASN A 42 9.88 -2.91 7.51
CA ASN A 42 10.97 -2.08 6.95
C ASN A 42 10.44 -1.07 5.93
N GLN A 43 9.42 -1.46 5.19
CA GLN A 43 8.75 -0.64 4.21
C GLN A 43 7.27 -1.02 4.18
N VAL A 44 6.40 -0.03 4.04
CA VAL A 44 4.98 -0.32 3.87
C VAL A 44 4.78 -1.10 2.59
N SER A 45 4.12 -2.24 2.74
CA SER A 45 3.66 -3.06 1.63
C SER A 45 2.24 -3.53 1.87
N TYR A 46 1.55 -3.92 0.82
CA TYR A 46 0.19 -4.44 0.92
C TYR A 46 -0.02 -5.60 -0.04
N SER A 47 -0.97 -6.46 0.30
CA SER A 47 -1.52 -7.48 -0.58
C SER A 47 -3.04 -7.37 -0.59
N LEU A 48 -3.68 -7.86 -1.64
CA LEU A 48 -5.13 -7.80 -1.81
C LEU A 48 -5.68 -9.18 -2.12
N SER A 49 -6.74 -9.56 -1.44
CA SER A 49 -7.55 -10.74 -1.79
C SER A 49 -9.02 -10.35 -1.97
N ARG A 50 -9.73 -11.10 -2.81
CA ARG A 50 -11.17 -10.99 -3.04
C ARG A 50 -11.83 -12.35 -2.96
N ASN A 51 -12.85 -12.50 -2.12
CA ASN A 51 -13.52 -13.78 -1.85
C ASN A 51 -12.54 -14.91 -1.48
N GLY A 52 -11.45 -14.59 -0.76
CA GLY A 52 -10.40 -15.53 -0.41
C GLY A 52 -9.36 -15.81 -1.50
N THR A 53 -9.59 -15.37 -2.74
CA THR A 53 -8.61 -15.48 -3.83
C THR A 53 -7.66 -14.29 -3.79
N LYS A 54 -6.35 -14.56 -3.80
CA LYS A 54 -5.33 -13.52 -3.84
C LYS A 54 -5.29 -12.86 -5.22
N ILE A 55 -5.46 -11.54 -5.25
CA ILE A 55 -5.43 -10.71 -6.46
C ILE A 55 -4.06 -10.07 -6.64
N LEU A 56 -3.51 -9.51 -5.55
CA LEU A 56 -2.17 -8.93 -5.55
C LEU A 56 -1.33 -9.59 -4.46
N ASP A 57 -0.11 -9.96 -4.82
CA ASP A 57 0.94 -10.34 -3.87
C ASP A 57 1.47 -9.11 -3.14
N THR A 58 2.50 -9.29 -2.31
CA THR A 58 3.08 -8.19 -1.54
C THR A 58 3.63 -7.10 -2.45
N CYS A 59 2.98 -5.95 -2.44
CA CYS A 59 3.25 -4.76 -3.24
C CYS A 59 3.83 -3.66 -2.35
N PRO A 60 5.13 -3.36 -2.42
CA PRO A 60 5.71 -2.23 -1.69
C PRO A 60 5.24 -0.91 -2.27
N LEU A 61 5.10 0.09 -1.40
CA LEU A 61 4.80 1.47 -1.77
C LEU A 61 5.62 2.47 -0.96
N SER A 62 5.99 3.59 -1.59
CA SER A 62 6.68 4.70 -0.93
C SER A 62 6.50 5.99 -1.71
N LEU A 63 6.70 7.13 -1.02
CA LEU A 63 6.65 8.47 -1.61
C LEU A 63 7.89 9.26 -1.18
N THR A 64 8.67 9.77 -2.13
CA THR A 64 9.81 10.64 -1.83
C THR A 64 9.35 12.09 -1.81
N VAL A 65 9.45 12.73 -0.64
CA VAL A 65 9.04 14.11 -0.38
C VAL A 65 10.24 14.88 0.14
N GLY A 66 10.70 15.88 -0.61
CA GLY A 66 11.96 16.55 -0.30
C GLY A 66 13.14 15.56 -0.33
N ASN A 67 13.77 15.32 0.83
CA ASN A 67 14.86 14.35 0.99
C ASN A 67 14.42 13.09 1.76
N ASP A 68 13.16 13.02 2.19
CA ASP A 68 12.64 11.92 2.98
C ASP A 68 11.87 10.92 2.12
N THR A 69 11.92 9.63 2.48
CA THR A 69 11.14 8.59 1.83
C THR A 69 10.07 8.08 2.79
N TRP A 70 8.83 8.50 2.55
CA TRP A 70 7.68 8.08 3.34
C TRP A 70 7.29 6.63 3.03
N GLY A 71 6.88 5.90 4.04
CA GLY A 71 6.56 4.48 3.96
C GLY A 71 7.72 3.56 4.37
N THR A 72 8.90 4.11 4.73
CA THR A 72 10.06 3.36 5.24
C THR A 72 10.34 3.62 6.72
N ASP A 73 9.59 4.54 7.34
CA ASP A 73 9.73 4.88 8.74
C ASP A 73 8.97 3.91 9.65
N LYS A 74 9.28 3.93 10.94
CA LYS A 74 8.53 3.20 11.95
C LYS A 74 7.13 3.79 12.14
N CYS A 75 6.10 3.01 11.86
CA CYS A 75 4.71 3.37 12.12
C CYS A 75 4.48 3.57 13.63
N ARG A 76 3.99 4.76 14.04
CA ARG A 76 3.78 5.13 15.44
C ARG A 76 2.44 4.63 15.97
N LYS A 77 1.39 4.74 15.15
CA LYS A 77 0.03 4.40 15.56
C LYS A 77 -0.78 3.94 14.35
N VAL A 78 -1.69 3.02 14.59
CA VAL A 78 -2.69 2.58 13.61
C VAL A 78 -4.06 2.93 14.14
N THR A 79 -4.89 3.58 13.32
CA THR A 79 -6.29 3.86 13.62
C THR A 79 -7.19 3.25 12.56
N ARG A 80 -8.44 3.00 12.95
CA ARG A 80 -9.45 2.40 12.08
C ARG A 80 -10.75 3.17 12.21
N LYS A 81 -11.49 3.28 11.10
CA LYS A 81 -12.86 3.77 11.11
C LYS A 81 -13.68 3.10 10.02
N SER A 82 -14.98 3.02 10.22
CA SER A 82 -15.95 2.68 9.18
C SER A 82 -16.75 3.93 8.84
N VAL A 83 -16.98 4.13 7.55
CA VAL A 83 -17.73 5.27 7.02
C VAL A 83 -18.85 4.73 6.16
N SER A 84 -20.05 5.27 6.33
CA SER A 84 -21.20 5.05 5.45
C SER A 84 -22.00 6.35 5.44
N GLU A 85 -21.75 7.18 4.46
CA GLU A 85 -22.37 8.50 4.35
C GLU A 85 -22.89 8.78 2.95
N LYS A 86 -23.96 9.55 2.88
CA LYS A 86 -24.55 9.97 1.64
C LYS A 86 -23.82 11.20 1.12
N VAL A 87 -23.36 11.13 -0.11
CA VAL A 87 -22.65 12.23 -0.78
C VAL A 87 -23.50 12.71 -1.95
N GLU A 88 -23.86 13.99 -1.96
CA GLU A 88 -24.51 14.63 -3.09
C GLU A 88 -23.48 15.25 -4.03
N PHE A 89 -23.67 15.04 -5.35
CA PHE A 89 -22.80 15.64 -6.34
C PHE A 89 -23.19 17.10 -6.57
N ILE A 90 -22.21 18.00 -6.54
CA ILE A 90 -22.39 19.42 -6.87
C ILE A 90 -22.95 19.56 -8.29
N VAL A 91 -22.44 18.75 -9.23
CA VAL A 91 -22.93 18.66 -10.60
C VAL A 91 -23.44 17.24 -10.83
N PRO A 92 -24.76 17.02 -10.79
CA PRO A 92 -25.32 15.70 -11.05
C PRO A 92 -25.10 15.30 -12.51
N ARG A 93 -24.57 14.10 -12.71
CA ARG A 93 -24.38 13.50 -14.04
C ARG A 93 -25.40 12.35 -14.22
N LYS A 94 -24.93 11.11 -14.00
CA LYS A 94 -25.80 9.92 -14.07
C LYS A 94 -26.63 9.74 -12.79
N TYR A 95 -26.08 10.17 -11.64
CA TYR A 95 -26.73 10.08 -10.34
C TYR A 95 -26.61 11.43 -9.63
N LYS A 96 -27.64 11.78 -8.83
CA LYS A 96 -27.64 12.96 -7.97
C LYS A 96 -26.79 12.75 -6.72
N GLU A 97 -26.77 11.51 -6.23
CA GLU A 97 -26.15 11.14 -4.96
C GLU A 97 -25.54 9.75 -5.06
N THR A 98 -24.59 9.46 -4.17
CA THR A 98 -24.00 8.14 -3.96
C THR A 98 -23.79 7.90 -2.47
N VAL A 99 -23.55 6.66 -2.09
CA VAL A 99 -23.16 6.30 -0.72
C VAL A 99 -21.65 6.03 -0.71
N ASP A 100 -20.91 6.84 0.06
CA ASP A 100 -19.49 6.60 0.34
C ASP A 100 -19.39 5.62 1.51
N ASN A 101 -19.13 4.34 1.20
CA ASN A 101 -19.17 3.24 2.17
C ASN A 101 -17.87 2.44 2.13
N TYR A 102 -17.05 2.57 3.16
CA TYR A 102 -15.75 1.93 3.26
C TYR A 102 -15.28 1.71 4.70
N ASN A 103 -14.33 0.81 4.87
CA ASN A 103 -13.51 0.71 6.06
C ASN A 103 -12.13 1.33 5.79
N GLN A 104 -11.63 2.13 6.73
CA GLN A 104 -10.35 2.83 6.61
C GLN A 104 -9.37 2.39 7.69
N VAL A 105 -8.11 2.22 7.28
CA VAL A 105 -6.96 2.09 8.16
C VAL A 105 -6.04 3.29 7.90
N GLU A 106 -5.61 3.94 8.98
CA GLU A 106 -4.60 4.99 8.92
C GLU A 106 -3.33 4.52 9.64
N LEU A 107 -2.22 4.58 8.93
CA LEU A 107 -0.88 4.42 9.48
C LEU A 107 -0.32 5.81 9.78
N ILE A 108 -0.08 6.10 11.06
CA ILE A 108 0.34 7.43 11.52
C ILE A 108 1.84 7.41 11.79
N TYR A 109 2.55 8.33 11.12
CA TYR A 109 3.99 8.59 11.26
C TYR A 109 4.23 9.96 11.91
N LYS A 110 5.46 10.44 11.89
CA LYS A 110 5.81 11.71 12.52
C LYS A 110 5.20 12.92 11.79
N ASP A 111 5.42 12.99 10.50
CA ASP A 111 5.12 14.18 9.68
C ASP A 111 4.13 13.86 8.53
N TYR A 112 3.61 12.62 8.51
CA TYR A 112 2.64 12.16 7.51
C TYR A 112 1.81 11.00 8.02
N LYS A 113 0.79 10.64 7.26
CA LYS A 113 0.03 9.39 7.42
C LYS A 113 -0.23 8.75 6.07
N ILE A 114 -0.46 7.43 6.07
CA ILE A 114 -0.92 6.67 4.92
C ILE A 114 -2.32 6.17 5.25
N GLU A 115 -3.28 6.51 4.41
CA GLU A 115 -4.67 6.08 4.55
C GLU A 115 -4.97 5.01 3.50
N PHE A 116 -5.48 3.87 3.94
CA PHE A 116 -6.03 2.83 3.09
C PHE A 116 -7.54 2.80 3.27
N ARG A 117 -8.30 2.81 2.20
CA ARG A 117 -9.75 2.64 2.18
C ARG A 117 -10.13 1.40 1.43
N VAL A 118 -10.96 0.57 2.03
CA VAL A 118 -11.41 -0.70 1.48
C VAL A 118 -12.91 -0.60 1.22
N TYR A 119 -13.25 -0.52 -0.06
CA TYR A 119 -14.62 -0.47 -0.59
C TYR A 119 -15.08 -1.86 -1.02
N ASN A 120 -16.38 -2.05 -1.24
CA ASN A 120 -16.93 -3.30 -1.77
C ASN A 120 -16.48 -3.59 -3.22
N ASP A 121 -16.12 -2.56 -3.96
CA ASP A 121 -15.70 -2.60 -5.37
C ASP A 121 -14.22 -2.31 -5.60
N GLY A 122 -13.47 -1.94 -4.56
CA GLY A 122 -12.05 -1.63 -4.71
C GLY A 122 -11.31 -1.27 -3.44
N VAL A 123 -10.04 -0.97 -3.62
CA VAL A 123 -9.14 -0.48 -2.56
C VAL A 123 -8.42 0.75 -3.05
N ALA A 124 -8.30 1.75 -2.20
CA ALA A 124 -7.55 2.96 -2.48
C ALA A 124 -6.56 3.27 -1.34
N TYR A 125 -5.46 3.93 -1.67
CA TYR A 125 -4.57 4.49 -0.67
C TYR A 125 -4.22 5.95 -1.02
N ARG A 126 -3.75 6.69 -0.01
CA ARG A 126 -3.14 8.01 -0.20
C ARG A 126 -2.13 8.32 0.89
N PHE A 127 -1.13 9.11 0.52
CA PHE A 127 -0.24 9.77 1.47
C PHE A 127 -0.84 11.14 1.85
N VAL A 128 -0.79 11.47 3.13
CA VAL A 128 -1.29 12.75 3.65
C VAL A 128 -0.19 13.38 4.50
N SER A 129 0.30 14.55 4.10
CA SER A 129 1.24 15.33 4.90
C SER A 129 0.54 15.89 6.13
N THR A 130 1.18 15.77 7.29
CA THR A 130 0.79 16.43 8.54
C THR A 130 1.81 17.49 8.98
N ALA A 131 2.89 17.66 8.20
CA ALA A 131 3.89 18.69 8.43
C ALA A 131 3.41 20.07 7.99
N ASN A 132 3.84 21.11 8.69
CA ASN A 132 3.47 22.50 8.37
C ASN A 132 4.26 23.10 7.20
N ASN A 133 5.34 22.44 6.76
CA ASN A 133 6.18 22.89 5.65
C ASN A 133 5.80 22.20 4.35
N LYS A 134 5.77 22.97 3.24
CA LYS A 134 5.56 22.43 1.90
C LYS A 134 6.88 21.89 1.37
N GLN A 135 6.89 20.62 0.99
CA GLN A 135 8.03 19.97 0.35
C GLN A 135 7.58 19.41 -1.01
N PRO A 136 8.45 19.46 -2.03
CA PRO A 136 8.10 18.91 -3.34
C PRO A 136 8.04 17.37 -3.28
N VAL A 137 7.04 16.80 -3.92
CA VAL A 137 7.01 15.36 -4.22
C VAL A 137 7.94 15.11 -5.38
N LYS A 138 8.94 14.25 -5.17
CA LYS A 138 9.95 13.92 -6.20
C LYS A 138 9.64 12.62 -6.92
N LYS A 139 9.10 11.62 -6.20
CA LYS A 139 8.86 10.29 -6.75
C LYS A 139 7.82 9.55 -5.93
N GLU A 140 6.86 8.91 -6.59
CA GLU A 140 6.04 7.85 -6.04
C GLU A 140 6.58 6.51 -6.56
N SER A 141 6.72 5.53 -5.67
CA SER A 141 7.10 4.18 -6.03
C SER A 141 6.00 3.24 -5.55
N VAL A 142 5.31 2.67 -6.51
CA VAL A 142 4.23 1.70 -6.32
C VAL A 142 4.42 0.55 -7.28
N SER A 143 4.06 -0.65 -6.86
CA SER A 143 4.04 -1.82 -7.73
C SER A 143 2.74 -2.59 -7.54
N PHE A 144 2.29 -3.22 -8.61
CA PHE A 144 1.16 -4.14 -8.61
C PHE A 144 1.69 -5.50 -9.05
N ARG A 145 1.81 -6.42 -8.08
CA ARG A 145 2.38 -7.75 -8.31
C ARG A 145 1.26 -8.77 -8.36
N PHE A 146 1.11 -9.40 -9.49
CA PHE A 146 0.19 -10.51 -9.69
C PHE A 146 0.93 -11.83 -9.52
N GLY A 147 0.29 -12.82 -8.90
CA GLY A 147 0.91 -14.13 -8.65
C GLY A 147 1.11 -14.97 -9.91
N GLN A 148 0.45 -14.58 -11.01
CA GLN A 148 0.51 -15.27 -12.31
C GLN A 148 0.65 -14.26 -13.44
N ASP A 149 0.97 -14.75 -14.63
CA ASP A 149 1.04 -13.96 -15.85
C ASP A 149 -0.36 -13.81 -16.46
N HIS A 150 -1.03 -12.75 -16.08
CA HIS A 150 -2.39 -12.43 -16.51
C HIS A 150 -2.42 -11.62 -17.80
N THR A 151 -3.52 -11.68 -18.53
CA THR A 151 -3.76 -10.80 -19.68
C THR A 151 -3.98 -9.37 -19.20
N SER A 152 -3.25 -8.44 -19.80
CA SER A 152 -3.39 -7.01 -19.54
C SER A 152 -3.90 -6.26 -20.77
N TYR A 153 -4.70 -5.22 -20.52
CA TYR A 153 -5.21 -4.28 -21.50
C TYR A 153 -4.61 -2.91 -21.17
N THR A 154 -3.67 -2.47 -22.00
CA THR A 154 -2.83 -1.30 -21.73
C THR A 154 -2.82 -0.35 -22.89
N LEU A 155 -2.84 0.93 -22.62
CA LEU A 155 -2.58 1.96 -23.61
C LEU A 155 -1.08 2.31 -23.56
N LEU A 156 -0.27 1.57 -24.32
CA LEU A 156 1.18 1.75 -24.33
C LEU A 156 1.57 2.97 -25.15
N THR A 157 2.56 3.69 -24.66
CA THR A 157 3.17 4.81 -25.36
C THR A 157 4.67 4.91 -25.04
N ASP A 158 5.46 5.39 -25.95
CA ASP A 158 6.89 5.74 -25.79
C ASP A 158 7.09 7.22 -25.45
N GLN A 159 6.02 8.02 -25.57
CA GLN A 159 6.05 9.47 -25.36
C GLN A 159 4.96 9.87 -24.36
N LEU A 160 5.33 10.71 -23.38
CA LEU A 160 4.38 11.26 -22.41
C LEU A 160 3.42 12.29 -23.04
N GLN A 161 3.82 12.92 -24.13
CA GLN A 161 3.01 13.88 -24.86
C GLN A 161 2.54 13.26 -26.17
N ASN A 162 1.29 12.83 -26.19
CA ASN A 162 0.66 12.23 -27.37
C ASN A 162 -0.87 12.44 -27.29
N TRP A 163 -1.58 12.22 -28.38
CA TRP A 163 -3.05 12.38 -28.44
C TRP A 163 -3.82 11.26 -27.76
N PHE A 164 -3.12 10.14 -27.47
CA PHE A 164 -3.69 8.92 -26.85
C PHE A 164 -4.85 8.29 -27.65
N GLU A 165 -4.98 8.62 -28.91
CA GLU A 165 -5.96 8.06 -29.84
C GLU A 165 -5.40 6.80 -30.51
N GLN A 166 -5.32 5.73 -29.75
CA GLN A 166 -4.79 4.44 -30.19
C GLN A 166 -5.52 3.29 -29.53
N ASP A 167 -5.47 2.12 -30.14
CA ASP A 167 -6.07 0.91 -29.62
C ASP A 167 -5.33 0.40 -28.37
N TYR A 168 -6.07 -0.27 -27.50
CA TYR A 168 -5.47 -0.96 -26.38
C TYR A 168 -4.60 -2.13 -26.86
N THR A 169 -3.42 -2.21 -26.29
CA THR A 169 -2.52 -3.37 -26.43
C THR A 169 -2.97 -4.46 -25.48
N VAL A 170 -3.31 -5.63 -26.03
CA VAL A 170 -3.70 -6.81 -25.25
C VAL A 170 -2.55 -7.79 -25.24
N LYS A 171 -1.90 -7.98 -24.09
CA LYS A 171 -0.74 -8.85 -23.91
C LYS A 171 -0.69 -9.42 -22.50
N PRO A 172 -0.04 -10.59 -22.30
CA PRO A 172 0.39 -11.03 -20.98
C PRO A 172 1.29 -9.97 -20.32
N ILE A 173 1.21 -9.83 -19.01
CA ILE A 173 1.99 -8.82 -18.26
C ILE A 173 3.50 -8.97 -18.54
N ASN A 174 4.01 -10.21 -18.57
CA ASN A 174 5.42 -10.49 -18.82
C ASN A 174 5.88 -10.17 -20.25
N ALA A 175 4.96 -10.01 -21.20
CA ALA A 175 5.22 -9.65 -22.58
C ALA A 175 5.13 -8.13 -22.85
N LEU A 176 4.87 -7.34 -21.81
CA LEU A 176 4.86 -5.87 -21.94
C LEU A 176 6.28 -5.35 -22.14
N PRO A 177 6.49 -4.39 -23.05
CA PRO A 177 7.80 -3.78 -23.27
C PRO A 177 8.30 -3.05 -22.02
N LYS A 178 9.57 -3.24 -21.66
CA LYS A 178 10.16 -2.62 -20.46
C LYS A 178 10.40 -1.11 -20.59
N ASP A 179 10.54 -0.62 -21.81
CA ASP A 179 10.88 0.77 -22.12
C ASP A 179 9.68 1.59 -22.60
N SER A 180 8.46 1.12 -22.32
CA SER A 180 7.22 1.84 -22.65
C SER A 180 6.48 2.26 -21.40
N PHE A 181 5.65 3.29 -21.55
CA PHE A 181 4.73 3.75 -20.53
C PHE A 181 3.33 3.17 -20.81
N SER A 182 2.60 2.88 -19.75
CA SER A 182 1.16 2.64 -19.86
C SER A 182 0.40 3.79 -19.25
N VAL A 183 -0.57 4.32 -19.98
CA VAL A 183 -1.47 5.35 -19.47
C VAL A 183 -2.54 4.68 -18.62
N ALA A 184 -2.85 5.27 -17.47
CA ALA A 184 -3.95 4.81 -16.63
C ALA A 184 -5.33 5.17 -17.26
N PRO A 185 -6.34 4.31 -17.11
CA PRO A 185 -6.33 3.07 -16.35
C PRO A 185 -5.69 1.90 -17.10
N VAL A 186 -5.15 0.95 -16.34
CA VAL A 186 -4.70 -0.36 -16.85
C VAL A 186 -5.68 -1.41 -16.32
N MET A 187 -6.14 -2.30 -17.21
CA MET A 187 -6.96 -3.43 -16.82
C MET A 187 -6.14 -4.71 -16.88
N VAL A 188 -6.32 -5.57 -15.88
CA VAL A 188 -5.73 -6.91 -15.79
C VAL A 188 -6.86 -7.90 -15.51
N GLU A 189 -6.95 -8.94 -16.32
CA GLU A 189 -7.93 -10.01 -16.18
C GLU A 189 -7.36 -11.09 -15.26
N VAL A 190 -7.91 -11.19 -14.03
CA VAL A 190 -7.44 -12.07 -12.94
C VAL A 190 -8.42 -13.22 -12.72
#